data_6f53d82892e3f5132bbcdb4d5e9225da
#
_entry.id   6f53d82892e3f5132bbcdb4d5e9225da
#
_cell.length_a   1.000
_cell.length_b   1.000
_cell.length_c   1.000
_cell.angle_alpha   90.00
_cell.angle_beta   90.00
_cell.angle_gamma   90.00
#
_symmetry.space_group_name_H-M   'P 1'
#
loop_
_entity.id
_entity.type
_entity.pdbx_description
1 polymer ?
#
loop_
_entity_poly.entity_id
_entity_poly.type
_entity_poly.pdbx_seq_one_letter_code
_entity_poly.pdbx_strand_id
1 'polypeptide(L)'
;EKQMVVNFPVCADDPYRIDTEAAKLLLAQYRPEFVIFGKSMVLYKEPVAELVSFIREQGIRTTVMYDMAHVLGLIGDHFQKPFEEGAEIVTGSTHKTFFGPQRGVIGVNYKPEDLKWGLWETIETRAPAASPTITSERCSAS
;
A
#
# COMPACT_ATOMS: atom_id res chain seq x y z
N GLU A 1 24.62 1.83 -3.13
CA GLU A 1 24.11 2.74 -2.08
C GLU A 1 23.25 1.95 -1.12
N LYS A 2 23.50 2.09 0.19
CA LYS A 2 22.76 1.31 1.19
C LYS A 2 21.42 2.01 1.46
N GLN A 3 20.32 1.36 1.14
CA GLN A 3 18.99 1.87 1.45
C GLN A 3 18.78 1.93 2.97
N MET A 4 18.28 3.05 3.46
CA MET A 4 17.87 3.19 4.84
C MET A 4 16.41 2.79 4.98
N VAL A 5 16.13 1.85 5.88
CA VAL A 5 14.78 1.41 6.20
C VAL A 5 14.46 1.84 7.62
N VAL A 6 13.31 2.49 7.79
CA VAL A 6 12.78 2.92 9.10
C VAL A 6 11.41 2.29 9.28
N ASN A 7 11.20 1.59 10.38
CA ASN A 7 9.91 0.99 10.70
C ASN A 7 8.95 2.03 11.28
N PHE A 8 7.66 1.87 11.01
CA PHE A 8 6.63 2.63 11.72
C PHE A 8 6.69 2.34 13.22
N PRO A 9 6.57 3.37 14.06
CA PRO A 9 6.44 3.19 15.49
C PRO A 9 5.07 2.57 15.81
N VAL A 10 5.03 1.80 16.89
CA VAL A 10 3.80 1.18 17.39
C VAL A 10 3.40 1.78 18.72
N CYS A 11 2.12 1.69 19.07
CA CYS A 11 1.62 2.15 20.35
C CYS A 11 2.27 1.38 21.50
N ALA A 12 2.56 2.04 22.61
CA ALA A 12 3.22 1.43 23.75
C ALA A 12 2.38 0.33 24.42
N ASP A 13 1.07 0.45 24.34
CA ASP A 13 0.08 -0.46 24.90
C ASP A 13 -0.41 -1.52 23.91
N ASP A 14 -0.15 -1.34 22.61
CA ASP A 14 -0.58 -2.27 21.56
C ASP A 14 0.41 -2.35 20.39
N PRO A 15 1.26 -3.38 20.34
CA PRO A 15 2.28 -3.54 19.29
C PRO A 15 1.70 -3.84 17.90
N TYR A 16 0.39 -4.09 17.79
CA TYR A 16 -0.30 -4.32 16.51
C TYR A 16 -0.89 -3.05 15.92
N ARG A 17 -0.74 -1.92 16.58
CA ARG A 17 -1.27 -0.63 16.16
C ARG A 17 -0.14 0.35 15.90
N ILE A 18 -0.16 1.01 14.74
CA ILE A 18 0.77 2.10 14.43
C ILE A 18 0.42 3.31 15.30
N ASP A 19 1.43 3.89 15.95
CA ASP A 19 1.34 5.21 16.60
C ASP A 19 1.39 6.27 15.49
N THR A 20 0.22 6.82 15.13
CA THR A 20 0.10 7.75 14.01
C THR A 20 0.81 9.08 14.27
N GLU A 21 0.83 9.57 15.51
CA GLU A 21 1.49 10.82 15.83
C GLU A 21 3.03 10.68 15.74
N ALA A 22 3.58 9.62 16.30
CA ALA A 22 4.99 9.33 16.15
C ALA A 22 5.36 9.03 14.68
N ALA A 23 4.49 8.36 13.93
CA ALA A 23 4.67 8.10 12.51
C ALA A 23 4.73 9.38 11.68
N LYS A 24 3.87 10.37 11.96
CA LYS A 24 3.89 11.70 11.31
C LYS A 24 5.21 12.41 11.53
N LEU A 25 5.76 12.34 12.75
CA LEU A 25 7.07 12.93 13.06
C LEU A 25 8.19 12.30 12.24
N LEU A 26 8.19 10.96 12.10
CA LEU A 26 9.18 10.26 11.29
C LEU A 26 9.02 10.58 9.79
N LEU A 27 7.79 10.63 9.29
CA LEU A 27 7.51 11.01 7.89
C LEU A 27 8.00 12.44 7.58
N ALA A 28 7.78 13.38 8.48
CA ALA A 28 8.27 14.76 8.33
C ALA A 28 9.79 14.84 8.37
N GLN A 29 10.43 14.07 9.26
CA GLN A 29 11.88 14.05 9.45
C GLN A 29 12.61 13.41 8.27
N TYR A 30 12.18 12.21 7.85
CA TYR A 30 12.90 11.42 6.85
C TYR A 30 12.45 11.68 5.42
N ARG A 31 11.23 12.19 5.22
CA ARG A 31 10.64 12.45 3.90
C ARG A 31 10.90 11.30 2.92
N PRO A 32 10.48 10.07 3.25
CA PRO A 32 10.85 8.88 2.49
C PRO A 32 10.32 8.93 1.05
N GLU A 33 11.08 8.36 0.11
CA GLU A 33 10.63 8.19 -1.27
C GLU A 33 9.56 7.09 -1.42
N PHE A 34 9.53 6.16 -0.46
CA PHE A 34 8.63 5.01 -0.49
C PHE A 34 8.10 4.69 0.91
N VAL A 35 6.80 4.49 1.01
CA VAL A 35 6.11 4.12 2.26
C VAL A 35 5.33 2.84 2.02
N ILE A 36 5.52 1.83 2.88
CA ILE A 36 4.84 0.54 2.79
C ILE A 36 4.00 0.34 4.04
N PHE A 37 2.70 0.16 3.84
CA PHE A 37 1.79 -0.35 4.86
C PHE A 37 1.60 -1.86 4.69
N GLY A 38 1.21 -2.52 5.76
CA GLY A 38 0.93 -3.95 5.77
C GLY A 38 1.89 -4.72 6.65
N LYS A 39 1.39 -5.82 7.18
CA LYS A 39 2.11 -6.71 8.10
C LYS A 39 1.47 -8.10 8.10
N SER A 40 2.15 -9.08 8.67
CA SER A 40 1.62 -10.45 8.75
C SER A 40 0.50 -10.60 9.78
N MET A 41 0.59 -9.90 10.90
CA MET A 41 -0.43 -9.90 11.96
C MET A 41 -1.27 -8.63 11.86
N VAL A 42 -2.33 -8.70 11.08
CA VAL A 42 -3.25 -7.57 10.86
C VAL A 42 -4.49 -7.75 11.74
N LEU A 43 -4.52 -7.06 12.87
CA LEU A 43 -5.66 -7.06 13.79
C LEU A 43 -6.56 -5.83 13.57
N TYR A 44 -6.02 -4.75 13.04
CA TYR A 44 -6.70 -3.49 12.80
C TYR A 44 -6.43 -3.01 11.37
N LYS A 45 -7.30 -2.12 10.88
CA LYS A 45 -7.00 -1.37 9.65
C LYS A 45 -5.72 -0.58 9.82
N GLU A 46 -4.89 -0.56 8.80
CA GLU A 46 -3.74 0.33 8.78
C GLU A 46 -4.19 1.79 8.60
N PRO A 47 -3.54 2.78 9.23
CA PRO A 47 -3.94 4.19 9.18
C PRO A 47 -3.53 4.86 7.85
N VAL A 48 -3.87 4.24 6.71
CA VAL A 48 -3.44 4.69 5.38
C VAL A 48 -3.99 6.07 5.07
N ALA A 49 -5.30 6.27 5.20
CA ALA A 49 -5.95 7.54 4.87
C ALA A 49 -5.38 8.72 5.69
N GLU A 50 -5.18 8.51 6.99
CA GLU A 50 -4.66 9.54 7.90
C GLU A 50 -3.23 9.92 7.52
N LEU A 51 -2.33 8.94 7.38
CA LEU A 51 -0.93 9.21 7.08
C LEU A 51 -0.71 9.71 5.65
N VAL A 52 -1.53 9.27 4.68
CA VAL A 52 -1.49 9.80 3.31
C VAL A 52 -1.96 11.25 3.27
N SER A 53 -3.01 11.62 4.02
CA SER A 53 -3.43 13.02 4.13
C SER A 53 -2.31 13.90 4.68
N PHE A 54 -1.66 13.47 5.76
CA PHE A 54 -0.50 14.15 6.31
C PHE A 54 0.65 14.29 5.31
N ILE A 55 0.99 13.21 4.60
CA ILE A 55 2.04 13.20 3.56
C ILE A 55 1.75 14.28 2.50
N ARG A 56 0.50 14.37 2.04
CA ARG A 56 0.07 15.35 1.03
C ARG A 56 0.13 16.79 1.57
N GLU A 57 -0.38 17.01 2.78
CA GLU A 57 -0.35 18.32 3.45
C GLU A 57 1.08 18.84 3.65
N GLN A 58 2.02 17.96 3.97
CA GLN A 58 3.43 18.29 4.13
C GLN A 58 4.21 18.38 2.81
N GLY A 59 3.57 18.13 1.67
CA GLY A 59 4.23 18.13 0.36
C GLY A 59 5.36 17.11 0.28
N ILE A 60 5.23 15.95 0.93
CA ILE A 60 6.22 14.89 0.88
C ILE A 60 6.03 14.11 -0.43
N ARG A 61 7.07 14.07 -1.26
CA ARG A 61 7.07 13.28 -2.49
C ARG A 61 7.42 11.83 -2.15
N THR A 62 6.42 11.00 -2.06
CA THR A 62 6.56 9.57 -1.76
C THR A 62 5.65 8.74 -2.64
N THR A 63 5.94 7.47 -2.79
CA THR A 63 5.05 6.47 -3.34
C THR A 63 4.52 5.62 -2.20
N VAL A 64 3.21 5.47 -2.10
CA VAL A 64 2.57 4.71 -1.03
C VAL A 64 2.12 3.36 -1.54
N MET A 65 2.58 2.30 -0.90
CA MET A 65 2.21 0.92 -1.17
C MET A 65 1.48 0.30 0.03
N TYR A 66 0.50 -0.54 -0.26
CA TYR A 66 -0.14 -1.39 0.74
C TYR A 66 0.08 -2.86 0.39
N ASP A 67 0.81 -3.57 1.25
CA ASP A 67 0.94 -5.01 1.16
C ASP A 67 -0.25 -5.69 1.85
N MET A 68 -1.18 -6.16 1.04
CA MET A 68 -2.40 -6.84 1.50
C MET A 68 -2.28 -8.36 1.41
N ALA A 69 -1.06 -8.91 1.43
CA ALA A 69 -0.85 -10.35 1.26
C ALA A 69 -1.66 -11.20 2.26
N HIS A 70 -1.78 -10.74 3.51
CA HIS A 70 -2.53 -11.43 4.56
C HIS A 70 -4.02 -11.07 4.62
N VAL A 71 -4.45 -10.01 3.95
CA VAL A 71 -5.82 -9.47 4.05
C VAL A 71 -6.52 -9.31 2.70
N LEU A 72 -5.94 -9.81 1.60
CA LEU A 72 -6.52 -9.65 0.26
C LEU A 72 -7.99 -10.07 0.19
N GLY A 73 -8.37 -11.16 0.85
CA GLY A 73 -9.75 -11.65 0.89
C GLY A 73 -10.68 -10.82 1.77
N LEU A 74 -10.18 -9.85 2.51
CA LEU A 74 -10.95 -8.97 3.39
C LEU A 74 -11.08 -7.55 2.81
N ILE A 75 -10.32 -7.22 1.75
CA ILE A 75 -10.35 -5.91 1.12
C ILE A 75 -11.74 -5.61 0.58
N GLY A 76 -12.27 -4.45 0.91
CA GLY A 76 -13.61 -4.02 0.50
C GLY A 76 -14.34 -3.24 1.60
N ASP A 77 -15.67 -3.13 1.47
CA ASP A 77 -16.51 -2.28 2.31
C ASP A 77 -16.47 -2.63 3.80
N HIS A 78 -16.23 -3.89 4.13
CA HIS A 78 -16.27 -4.37 5.52
C HIS A 78 -14.90 -4.31 6.22
N PHE A 79 -13.82 -4.02 5.49
CA PHE A 79 -12.49 -3.91 6.09
C PHE A 79 -11.78 -2.65 5.63
N GLN A 80 -10.99 -2.70 4.57
CA GLN A 80 -10.14 -1.59 4.13
C GLN A 80 -10.13 -1.48 2.61
N LYS A 81 -10.04 -0.26 2.10
CA LYS A 81 -9.96 0.03 0.67
C LYS A 81 -8.70 0.87 0.39
N PRO A 82 -7.53 0.24 0.26
CA PRO A 82 -6.26 0.95 0.18
C PRO A 82 -6.19 2.02 -0.91
N PHE A 83 -6.76 1.78 -2.09
CA PHE A 83 -6.76 2.75 -3.19
C PHE A 83 -7.62 3.98 -2.89
N GLU A 84 -8.78 3.80 -2.26
CA GLU A 84 -9.63 4.91 -1.85
C GLU A 84 -8.98 5.72 -0.72
N GLU A 85 -8.19 5.06 0.11
CA GLU A 85 -7.44 5.66 1.21
C GLU A 85 -6.13 6.34 0.75
N GLY A 86 -5.76 6.17 -0.51
CA GLY A 86 -4.66 6.89 -1.14
C GLY A 86 -3.39 6.07 -1.39
N ALA A 87 -3.41 4.75 -1.18
CA ALA A 87 -2.34 3.90 -1.68
C ALA A 87 -2.27 3.96 -3.21
N GLU A 88 -1.07 3.95 -3.75
CA GLU A 88 -0.84 4.01 -5.20
C GLU A 88 -0.54 2.63 -5.77
N ILE A 89 0.06 1.77 -4.96
CA ILE A 89 0.41 0.39 -5.32
C ILE A 89 -0.16 -0.54 -4.25
N VAL A 90 -0.67 -1.68 -4.66
CA VAL A 90 -1.02 -2.77 -3.76
C VAL A 90 -0.35 -4.06 -4.21
N THR A 91 0.03 -4.90 -3.24
CA THR A 91 0.52 -6.26 -3.49
C THR A 91 -0.29 -7.24 -2.65
N GLY A 92 -0.47 -8.45 -3.14
CA GLY A 92 -1.27 -9.43 -2.43
C GLY A 92 -0.93 -10.87 -2.76
N SER A 93 -1.34 -11.77 -1.89
CA SER A 93 -1.27 -13.22 -2.07
C SER A 93 -2.68 -13.79 -2.24
N THR A 94 -2.88 -14.62 -3.26
CA THR A 94 -4.20 -15.18 -3.58
C THR A 94 -4.52 -16.48 -2.85
N HIS A 95 -3.66 -16.94 -1.94
CA HIS A 95 -3.76 -18.24 -1.27
C HIS A 95 -3.78 -18.17 0.26
N LYS A 96 -4.12 -17.00 0.82
CA LYS A 96 -4.25 -16.79 2.26
C LYS A 96 -5.71 -16.51 2.61
N THR A 97 -6.08 -15.30 2.95
CA THR A 97 -7.49 -14.93 3.18
C THR A 97 -8.32 -14.90 1.88
N PHE A 98 -7.68 -14.74 0.72
CA PHE A 98 -8.33 -14.96 -0.57
C PHE A 98 -8.22 -16.43 -0.98
N PHE A 99 -9.33 -17.05 -1.41
CA PHE A 99 -9.45 -18.49 -1.65
C PHE A 99 -8.99 -18.91 -3.06
N GLY A 100 -7.87 -18.40 -3.53
CA GLY A 100 -7.33 -18.69 -4.85
C GLY A 100 -6.13 -19.63 -4.84
N PRO A 101 -5.60 -19.97 -6.01
CA PRO A 101 -4.35 -20.72 -6.14
C PRO A 101 -3.18 -19.88 -5.64
N GLN A 102 -2.06 -20.54 -5.34
CA GLN A 102 -0.85 -19.88 -4.88
C GLN A 102 -0.25 -18.97 -5.95
N ARG A 103 -0.58 -17.68 -5.88
CA ARG A 103 -0.16 -16.63 -6.80
C ARG A 103 0.05 -15.33 -6.03
N GLY A 104 0.71 -14.37 -6.69
CA GLY A 104 0.78 -12.97 -6.27
C GLY A 104 -0.04 -12.09 -7.20
N VAL A 105 -0.50 -10.96 -6.69
CA VAL A 105 -1.10 -9.89 -7.48
C VAL A 105 -0.39 -8.58 -7.18
N ILE A 106 -0.26 -7.73 -8.20
CA ILE A 106 0.17 -6.34 -8.07
C ILE A 106 -0.90 -5.50 -8.74
N GLY A 107 -1.38 -4.49 -8.04
CA GLY A 107 -2.30 -3.51 -8.58
C GLY A 107 -1.73 -2.11 -8.43
N VAL A 108 -2.05 -1.23 -9.36
CA VAL A 108 -1.66 0.19 -9.32
C VAL A 108 -2.86 1.08 -9.59
N ASN A 109 -2.85 2.26 -8.97
CA ASN A 109 -3.85 3.31 -9.18
C ASN A 109 -3.28 4.43 -10.06
N TYR A 110 -2.60 4.06 -11.15
CA TYR A 110 -2.06 4.99 -12.13
C TYR A 110 -2.85 4.88 -13.44
N LYS A 111 -2.89 5.98 -14.17
CA LYS A 111 -3.40 6.05 -15.52
C LYS A 111 -2.24 6.35 -16.48
N PRO A 112 -2.38 6.05 -17.78
CA PRO A 112 -1.34 6.34 -18.78
C PRO A 112 -0.88 7.79 -18.81
N GLU A 113 -1.76 8.74 -18.45
CA GLU A 113 -1.47 10.17 -18.37
C GLU A 113 -0.74 10.60 -17.09
N ASP A 114 -0.63 9.74 -16.09
CA ASP A 114 0.02 10.07 -14.83
C ASP A 114 1.55 10.07 -14.95
N LEU A 115 2.23 11.00 -14.27
CA LEU A 115 3.70 11.08 -14.26
C LEU A 115 4.38 9.81 -13.74
N LYS A 116 3.68 9.03 -12.93
CA LYS A 116 4.18 7.76 -12.35
C LYS A 116 3.88 6.53 -13.21
N TRP A 117 3.28 6.69 -14.40
CA TRP A 117 2.98 5.57 -15.27
C TRP A 117 4.23 4.76 -15.65
N GLY A 118 5.36 5.41 -15.87
CA GLY A 118 6.64 4.73 -16.14
C GLY A 118 7.11 3.80 -15.02
N LEU A 119 6.70 4.03 -13.76
CA LEU A 119 6.94 3.09 -12.68
C LEU A 119 6.13 1.79 -12.88
N TRP A 120 4.87 1.90 -13.30
CA TRP A 120 4.05 0.75 -13.65
C TRP A 120 4.65 -0.05 -14.80
N GLU A 121 5.04 0.59 -15.89
CA GLU A 121 5.69 -0.07 -17.03
C GLU A 121 6.96 -0.83 -16.62
N THR A 122 7.72 -0.26 -15.68
CA THR A 122 8.91 -0.90 -15.12
C THR A 122 8.54 -2.13 -14.27
N ILE A 123 7.50 -2.05 -13.46
CA ILE A 123 7.00 -3.18 -12.66
C ILE A 123 6.50 -4.29 -13.59
N GLU A 124 5.68 -3.95 -14.57
CA GLU A 124 5.10 -4.90 -15.52
C GLU A 124 6.17 -5.67 -16.33
N THR A 125 7.18 -4.96 -16.81
CA THR A 125 8.26 -5.58 -17.59
C THR A 125 9.20 -6.46 -16.76
N ARG A 126 9.32 -6.20 -15.45
CA ARG A 126 10.21 -6.95 -14.54
C ARG A 126 9.48 -8.02 -13.74
N ALA A 127 8.16 -7.93 -13.64
CA ALA A 127 7.38 -8.98 -12.97
C ALA A 127 7.45 -10.29 -13.75
N PRO A 128 7.60 -11.46 -13.10
CA PRO A 128 7.57 -12.73 -13.78
C PRO A 128 6.25 -12.90 -14.54
N ALA A 129 6.30 -13.39 -15.75
CA ALA A 129 5.15 -13.57 -16.66
C ALA A 129 4.00 -14.46 -16.14
N ALA A 130 4.10 -14.96 -14.91
CA ALA A 130 3.10 -15.79 -14.23
C ALA A 130 2.16 -15.01 -13.27
N SER A 131 2.34 -13.71 -13.11
CA SER A 131 1.49 -12.90 -12.22
C SER A 131 0.34 -12.28 -13.03
N PRO A 132 -0.93 -12.56 -12.70
CA PRO A 132 -2.04 -11.87 -13.34
C PRO A 132 -1.98 -10.39 -12.92
N THR A 133 -1.92 -9.52 -13.91
CA THR A 133 -2.02 -8.07 -13.73
C THR A 133 -3.48 -7.70 -13.58
N ILE A 134 -3.84 -7.06 -12.47
CA ILE A 134 -5.16 -6.45 -12.31
C ILE A 134 -4.96 -4.94 -12.50
N THR A 135 -5.31 -4.43 -13.68
CA THR A 135 -5.48 -2.99 -13.88
C THR A 135 -6.81 -2.57 -13.28
N SER A 136 -6.83 -1.48 -12.54
CA SER A 136 -8.06 -0.90 -12.02
C SER A 136 -8.87 -0.27 -13.17
N GLU A 137 -9.66 -1.07 -13.86
CA GLU A 137 -10.79 -0.50 -14.57
C GLU A 137 -11.80 -0.04 -13.51
N ARG A 138 -12.11 1.24 -13.51
CA ARG A 138 -13.20 1.75 -12.68
C ARG A 138 -14.45 0.95 -12.98
N CYS A 139 -15.04 0.34 -11.97
CA CYS A 139 -16.49 0.14 -11.95
C CYS A 139 -17.11 1.55 -11.98
N SER A 140 -17.40 2.05 -13.17
CA SER A 140 -18.34 3.15 -13.34
C SER A 140 -19.70 2.59 -12.95
N ALA A 141 -20.13 2.85 -11.73
CA ALA A 141 -21.51 2.67 -11.34
C ALA A 141 -22.36 3.60 -12.20
N SER A 142 -23.14 3.01 -13.09
CA SER A 142 -24.31 3.63 -13.72
C SER A 142 -25.46 3.61 -12.76
#